data_efeec98ff2293b3cbf5463079e454c0a
#
_entry.id   efeec98ff2293b3cbf5463079e454c0a
#
_cell.length_a   1.000
_cell.length_b   1.000
_cell.length_c   1.000
_cell.angle_alpha   90.00
_cell.angle_beta   90.00
_cell.angle_gamma   90.00
#
_symmetry.space_group_name_H-M   'P 1'
#
loop_
_entity.id
_entity.type
_entity.pdbx_description
1 polymer ?
#
loop_
_entity_poly.entity_id
_entity_poly.type
_entity_poly.pdbx_seq_one_letter_code
_entity_poly.pdbx_strand_id
1 'polypeptide(L)'
;RRYHVPTFVFVNKMDLPGMTREQLLTQLNRRLGEGFVDFGAEPAARNEALALCDEQLMEKMLDAGTLTDADIIPAVARRHVFPCWFGAALRLDGVDALLEGLDRYTRPAPALHAFGARVFKVSQDEQGTRLTWLRVTGGELKVKALLSGETDGEPWAEKANQLRLYSGAKYTLTEAIGPGQVCAVTGLTHAKPGAGLGAERDSDVPVLEPVLSYQVLLPEGADVHAALGKLHRLEEEEPQLHVVWNETLGEIHVQLMGEVQLEVLRSLLAERFGLEVSFGPGGILYKETITEPME
;
A
#
# COMPACT_ATOMS: atom_id res chain seq x y z
N ARG A 1 -8.93 2.45 -10.20
CA ARG A 1 -8.96 3.26 -11.43
C ARG A 1 -7.95 4.41 -11.39
N ARG A 2 -7.82 5.14 -10.27
CA ARG A 2 -6.96 6.34 -10.15
C ARG A 2 -5.50 6.10 -10.51
N TYR A 3 -4.93 4.98 -10.07
CA TYR A 3 -3.49 4.71 -10.22
C TYR A 3 -3.14 3.84 -11.42
N HIS A 4 -4.12 3.49 -12.27
CA HIS A 4 -3.94 2.62 -13.45
C HIS A 4 -3.14 1.32 -13.17
N VAL A 5 -3.28 0.78 -11.95
CA VAL A 5 -2.57 -0.46 -11.56
C VAL A 5 -3.28 -1.68 -12.13
N PRO A 6 -2.59 -2.61 -12.79
CA PRO A 6 -3.13 -3.92 -13.17
C PRO A 6 -3.76 -4.60 -11.95
N THR A 7 -4.94 -5.17 -12.12
CA THR A 7 -5.71 -5.73 -11.02
C THR A 7 -6.02 -7.18 -11.28
N PHE A 8 -5.64 -8.05 -10.34
CA PHE A 8 -5.88 -9.49 -10.35
C PHE A 8 -6.84 -9.85 -9.22
N VAL A 9 -7.75 -10.77 -9.47
CA VAL A 9 -8.79 -11.15 -8.50
C VAL A 9 -8.64 -12.61 -8.12
N PHE A 10 -8.59 -12.90 -6.82
CA PHE A 10 -8.69 -14.24 -6.28
C PHE A 10 -9.99 -14.38 -5.50
N VAL A 11 -10.91 -15.19 -6.02
CA VAL A 11 -12.18 -15.48 -5.35
C VAL A 11 -11.95 -16.66 -4.41
N ASN A 12 -11.86 -16.34 -3.13
CA ASN A 12 -11.49 -17.29 -2.09
C ASN A 12 -12.71 -18.05 -1.52
N LYS A 13 -12.42 -19.12 -0.76
CA LYS A 13 -13.41 -19.95 -0.05
C LYS A 13 -14.36 -20.70 -0.97
N MET A 14 -13.87 -21.12 -2.14
CA MET A 14 -14.65 -21.93 -3.09
C MET A 14 -14.93 -23.36 -2.61
N ASP A 15 -14.33 -23.77 -1.51
CA ASP A 15 -14.57 -25.03 -0.80
C ASP A 15 -15.82 -25.01 0.09
N LEU A 16 -16.40 -23.84 0.30
CA LEU A 16 -17.63 -23.67 1.08
C LEU A 16 -18.88 -23.69 0.17
N PRO A 17 -20.04 -24.15 0.67
CA PRO A 17 -21.30 -24.06 -0.06
C PRO A 17 -21.63 -22.63 -0.44
N GLY A 18 -22.01 -22.39 -1.67
CA GLY A 18 -22.33 -21.05 -2.12
C GLY A 18 -22.57 -20.93 -3.62
N MET A 19 -22.24 -19.80 -4.18
CA MET A 19 -22.42 -19.49 -5.60
C MET A 19 -21.37 -20.20 -6.45
N THR A 20 -21.77 -20.55 -7.67
CA THR A 20 -20.82 -21.13 -8.66
C THR A 20 -19.84 -20.08 -9.21
N ARG A 21 -18.76 -20.53 -9.86
CA ARG A 21 -17.77 -19.65 -10.51
C ARG A 21 -18.45 -18.69 -11.49
N GLU A 22 -19.35 -19.22 -12.34
CA GLU A 22 -20.07 -18.40 -13.34
C GLU A 22 -20.95 -17.35 -12.69
N GLN A 23 -21.66 -17.72 -11.61
CA GLN A 23 -22.51 -16.76 -10.87
C GLN A 23 -21.68 -15.64 -10.25
N LEU A 24 -20.52 -15.98 -9.65
CA LEU A 24 -19.60 -15.01 -9.04
C LEU A 24 -18.98 -14.11 -10.11
N LEU A 25 -18.54 -14.67 -11.23
CA LEU A 25 -17.99 -13.89 -12.35
C LEU A 25 -19.04 -12.91 -12.92
N THR A 26 -20.27 -13.37 -13.10
CA THR A 26 -21.39 -12.54 -13.53
C THR A 26 -21.65 -11.39 -12.53
N GLN A 27 -21.58 -11.66 -11.23
CA GLN A 27 -21.71 -10.60 -10.22
C GLN A 27 -20.56 -9.60 -10.24
N LEU A 28 -19.32 -10.05 -10.43
CA LEU A 28 -18.16 -9.16 -10.56
C LEU A 28 -18.36 -8.21 -11.76
N ASN A 29 -18.68 -8.75 -12.94
CA ASN A 29 -18.91 -7.96 -14.13
C ASN A 29 -20.08 -6.98 -13.95
N ARG A 30 -21.17 -7.40 -13.33
CA ARG A 30 -22.34 -6.54 -13.09
C ARG A 30 -22.06 -5.40 -12.09
N ARG A 31 -21.30 -5.67 -11.01
CA ARG A 31 -21.13 -4.71 -9.90
C ARG A 31 -19.94 -3.78 -10.08
N LEU A 32 -18.85 -4.27 -10.65
CA LEU A 32 -17.57 -3.55 -10.72
C LEU A 32 -17.26 -3.03 -12.14
N GLY A 33 -17.98 -3.51 -13.16
CA GLY A 33 -17.77 -3.21 -14.57
C GLY A 33 -17.28 -4.44 -15.33
N GLU A 34 -17.34 -4.39 -16.64
CA GLU A 34 -16.93 -5.48 -17.53
C GLU A 34 -15.43 -5.75 -17.51
N GLY A 35 -15.01 -6.90 -18.02
CA GLY A 35 -13.60 -7.26 -18.18
C GLY A 35 -13.08 -8.30 -17.19
N PHE A 36 -13.89 -8.80 -16.24
CA PHE A 36 -13.50 -9.90 -15.36
C PHE A 36 -13.61 -11.23 -16.11
N VAL A 37 -12.49 -11.95 -16.23
CA VAL A 37 -12.37 -13.22 -16.99
C VAL A 37 -11.78 -14.29 -16.09
N ASP A 38 -12.33 -15.51 -16.13
CA ASP A 38 -11.79 -16.69 -15.42
C ASP A 38 -10.55 -17.20 -16.15
N PHE A 39 -9.37 -17.03 -15.56
CA PHE A 39 -8.09 -17.51 -16.10
C PHE A 39 -7.82 -18.99 -15.76
N GLY A 40 -8.61 -19.58 -14.88
CA GLY A 40 -8.63 -21.02 -14.62
C GLY A 40 -9.54 -21.81 -15.56
N ALA A 41 -10.27 -21.14 -16.47
CA ALA A 41 -11.09 -21.80 -17.46
C ALA A 41 -10.26 -22.45 -18.58
N GLU A 42 -10.89 -23.37 -19.33
CA GLU A 42 -10.28 -23.96 -20.52
C GLU A 42 -9.82 -22.87 -21.51
N PRO A 43 -8.66 -23.05 -22.18
CA PRO A 43 -8.05 -22.01 -23.02
C PRO A 43 -8.99 -21.45 -24.10
N ALA A 44 -9.82 -22.27 -24.74
CA ALA A 44 -10.77 -21.84 -25.75
C ALA A 44 -11.83 -20.88 -25.16
N ALA A 45 -12.50 -21.29 -24.10
CA ALA A 45 -13.51 -20.47 -23.41
C ALA A 45 -12.93 -19.17 -22.84
N ARG A 46 -11.71 -19.25 -22.28
CA ARG A 46 -10.99 -18.07 -21.81
C ARG A 46 -10.70 -17.09 -22.96
N ASN A 47 -10.18 -17.57 -24.08
CA ASN A 47 -9.85 -16.71 -25.23
C ASN A 47 -11.09 -16.04 -25.84
N GLU A 48 -12.23 -16.74 -25.91
CA GLU A 48 -13.51 -16.15 -26.32
C GLU A 48 -13.93 -15.05 -25.36
N ALA A 49 -13.86 -15.28 -24.06
CA ALA A 49 -14.19 -14.27 -23.06
C ALA A 49 -13.25 -13.05 -23.13
N LEU A 50 -11.95 -13.27 -23.33
CA LEU A 50 -10.96 -12.21 -23.51
C LEU A 50 -11.22 -11.34 -24.73
N ALA A 51 -11.59 -11.97 -25.87
CA ALA A 51 -11.91 -11.27 -27.11
C ALA A 51 -13.08 -10.28 -26.93
N LEU A 52 -14.04 -10.58 -26.05
CA LEU A 52 -15.17 -9.70 -25.77
C LEU A 52 -14.78 -8.47 -24.89
N CYS A 53 -13.62 -8.48 -24.28
CA CYS A 53 -13.19 -7.40 -23.35
C CYS A 53 -12.41 -6.28 -24.04
N ASP A 54 -11.81 -6.51 -25.21
CA ASP A 54 -10.91 -5.56 -25.87
C ASP A 54 -10.96 -5.74 -27.38
N GLU A 55 -11.13 -4.65 -28.14
CA GLU A 55 -11.24 -4.69 -29.61
C GLU A 55 -10.00 -5.29 -30.27
N GLN A 56 -8.80 -5.02 -29.73
CA GLN A 56 -7.56 -5.58 -30.27
C GLN A 56 -7.45 -7.09 -30.03
N LEU A 57 -7.97 -7.58 -28.89
CA LEU A 57 -8.05 -9.02 -28.63
C LEU A 57 -9.08 -9.68 -29.54
N MET A 58 -10.20 -9.03 -29.82
CA MET A 58 -11.19 -9.53 -30.77
C MET A 58 -10.60 -9.65 -32.18
N GLU A 59 -9.93 -8.62 -32.67
CA GLU A 59 -9.28 -8.62 -33.97
C GLU A 59 -8.24 -9.75 -34.08
N LYS A 60 -7.40 -9.90 -33.07
CA LYS A 60 -6.42 -10.99 -33.00
C LYS A 60 -7.06 -12.37 -32.98
N MET A 61 -8.15 -12.54 -32.23
CA MET A 61 -8.88 -13.81 -32.18
C MET A 61 -9.50 -14.17 -33.53
N LEU A 62 -10.03 -13.18 -34.28
CA LEU A 62 -10.57 -13.39 -35.61
C LEU A 62 -9.49 -13.73 -36.64
N ASP A 63 -8.32 -13.11 -36.55
CA ASP A 63 -7.23 -13.33 -37.50
C ASP A 63 -6.47 -14.63 -37.27
N ALA A 64 -6.12 -14.92 -36.00
CA ALA A 64 -5.24 -16.01 -35.63
C ALA A 64 -5.94 -17.22 -34.99
N GLY A 65 -7.21 -17.08 -34.62
CA GLY A 65 -8.00 -18.12 -33.94
C GLY A 65 -7.59 -18.40 -32.51
N THR A 66 -6.58 -17.71 -31.98
CA THR A 66 -6.09 -17.88 -30.61
C THR A 66 -5.40 -16.62 -30.13
N LEU A 67 -5.32 -16.46 -28.79
CA LEU A 67 -4.61 -15.35 -28.13
C LEU A 67 -3.35 -15.85 -27.45
N THR A 68 -2.28 -15.09 -27.58
CA THR A 68 -1.01 -15.32 -26.89
C THR A 68 -0.88 -14.43 -25.66
N ASP A 69 0.07 -14.74 -24.78
CA ASP A 69 0.36 -13.86 -23.63
C ASP A 69 0.78 -12.45 -24.06
N ALA A 70 1.49 -12.32 -25.18
CA ALA A 70 1.90 -11.03 -25.73
C ALA A 70 0.69 -10.14 -26.10
N ASP A 71 -0.44 -10.76 -26.46
CA ASP A 71 -1.69 -10.05 -26.76
C ASP A 71 -2.45 -9.69 -25.47
N ILE A 72 -2.45 -10.59 -24.49
CA ILE A 72 -3.22 -10.45 -23.23
C ILE A 72 -2.59 -9.42 -22.29
N ILE A 73 -1.26 -9.41 -22.12
CA ILE A 73 -0.55 -8.55 -21.19
C ILE A 73 -0.87 -7.05 -21.36
N PRO A 74 -0.90 -6.49 -22.58
CA PRO A 74 -1.28 -5.10 -22.79
C PRO A 74 -2.72 -4.79 -22.36
N ALA A 75 -3.66 -5.70 -22.56
CA ALA A 75 -5.05 -5.52 -22.16
C ALA A 75 -5.22 -5.54 -20.63
N VAL A 76 -4.47 -6.40 -19.93
CA VAL A 76 -4.38 -6.41 -18.46
C VAL A 76 -3.75 -5.10 -17.96
N ALA A 77 -2.66 -4.64 -18.58
CA ALA A 77 -1.98 -3.41 -18.21
C ALA A 77 -2.88 -2.17 -18.40
N ARG A 78 -3.66 -2.11 -19.49
CA ARG A 78 -4.65 -1.07 -19.75
C ARG A 78 -5.93 -1.19 -18.91
N ARG A 79 -6.08 -2.30 -18.16
CA ARG A 79 -7.26 -2.58 -17.32
C ARG A 79 -8.56 -2.78 -18.14
N HIS A 80 -8.44 -3.31 -19.32
CA HIS A 80 -9.57 -3.82 -20.09
C HIS A 80 -9.91 -5.25 -19.68
N VAL A 81 -8.89 -5.98 -19.16
CA VAL A 81 -9.03 -7.34 -18.62
C VAL A 81 -8.61 -7.38 -17.16
N PHE A 82 -9.43 -8.02 -16.34
CA PHE A 82 -9.18 -8.31 -14.92
C PHE A 82 -9.11 -9.81 -14.72
N PRO A 83 -7.90 -10.41 -14.68
CA PRO A 83 -7.73 -11.85 -14.49
C PRO A 83 -8.32 -12.30 -13.16
N CYS A 84 -9.15 -13.35 -13.19
CA CYS A 84 -9.78 -13.94 -12.02
C CYS A 84 -9.32 -15.39 -11.84
N TRP A 85 -9.05 -15.78 -10.60
CA TRP A 85 -8.86 -17.16 -10.19
C TRP A 85 -9.82 -17.49 -9.05
N PHE A 86 -10.18 -18.75 -8.95
CA PHE A 86 -11.13 -19.26 -7.97
C PHE A 86 -10.46 -20.39 -7.19
N GLY A 87 -10.53 -20.35 -5.86
CA GLY A 87 -9.86 -21.35 -5.05
C GLY A 87 -10.18 -21.28 -3.57
N ALA A 88 -9.43 -22.03 -2.77
CA ALA A 88 -9.49 -22.06 -1.32
C ALA A 88 -8.09 -21.84 -0.73
N ALA A 89 -7.74 -20.60 -0.44
CA ALA A 89 -6.39 -20.22 -0.03
C ALA A 89 -5.90 -20.98 1.22
N LEU A 90 -6.80 -21.29 2.17
CA LEU A 90 -6.44 -22.08 3.34
C LEU A 90 -5.95 -23.49 2.99
N ARG A 91 -6.42 -24.04 1.86
CA ARG A 91 -6.02 -25.36 1.33
C ARG A 91 -4.98 -25.25 0.24
N LEU A 92 -4.50 -24.05 -0.07
CA LEU A 92 -3.61 -23.71 -1.17
C LEU A 92 -4.21 -24.03 -2.56
N ASP A 93 -5.50 -24.34 -2.65
CA ASP A 93 -6.18 -24.59 -3.92
C ASP A 93 -6.28 -23.30 -4.74
N GLY A 94 -5.79 -23.33 -5.98
CA GLY A 94 -5.76 -22.21 -6.92
C GLY A 94 -4.71 -21.13 -6.62
N VAL A 95 -3.95 -21.23 -5.52
CA VAL A 95 -2.93 -20.21 -5.14
C VAL A 95 -1.76 -20.22 -6.11
N ASP A 96 -1.25 -21.40 -6.48
CA ASP A 96 -0.13 -21.51 -7.43
C ASP A 96 -0.50 -20.93 -8.79
N ALA A 97 -1.72 -21.20 -9.28
CA ALA A 97 -2.20 -20.65 -10.54
C ALA A 97 -2.30 -19.12 -10.52
N LEU A 98 -2.70 -18.51 -9.38
CA LEU A 98 -2.66 -17.05 -9.21
C LEU A 98 -1.22 -16.53 -9.24
N LEU A 99 -0.29 -17.16 -8.52
CA LEU A 99 1.12 -16.73 -8.47
C LEU A 99 1.78 -16.82 -9.85
N GLU A 100 1.56 -17.92 -10.58
CA GLU A 100 2.01 -18.06 -11.96
C GLU A 100 1.37 -17.00 -12.87
N GLY A 101 0.10 -16.72 -12.69
CA GLY A 101 -0.61 -15.66 -13.42
C GLY A 101 -0.04 -14.27 -13.14
N LEU A 102 0.31 -13.95 -11.91
CA LEU A 102 0.97 -12.70 -11.56
C LEU A 102 2.33 -12.57 -12.26
N ASP A 103 3.16 -13.62 -12.24
CA ASP A 103 4.46 -13.60 -12.92
C ASP A 103 4.30 -13.49 -14.44
N ARG A 104 3.36 -14.21 -15.01
CA ARG A 104 3.13 -14.31 -16.45
C ARG A 104 2.55 -13.05 -17.06
N TYR A 105 1.56 -12.42 -16.41
CA TYR A 105 0.77 -11.32 -16.98
C TYR A 105 1.14 -9.93 -16.44
N THR A 106 2.16 -9.82 -15.59
CA THR A 106 2.72 -8.52 -15.20
C THR A 106 4.02 -8.22 -15.92
N ARG A 107 4.37 -6.94 -15.96
CA ARG A 107 5.69 -6.49 -16.41
C ARG A 107 6.23 -5.52 -15.37
N PRO A 108 7.52 -5.60 -15.04
CA PRO A 108 8.14 -4.61 -14.18
C PRO A 108 8.02 -3.22 -14.82
N ALA A 109 7.79 -2.21 -13.98
CA ALA A 109 7.84 -0.84 -14.44
C ALA A 109 9.24 -0.52 -14.99
N PRO A 110 9.35 0.28 -16.06
CA PRO A 110 10.65 0.74 -16.56
C PRO A 110 11.45 1.40 -15.44
N ALA A 111 12.72 1.02 -15.31
CA ALA A 111 13.62 1.65 -14.35
C ALA A 111 13.97 3.07 -14.81
N LEU A 112 14.06 4.01 -13.87
CA LEU A 112 14.61 5.34 -14.13
C LEU A 112 16.09 5.22 -14.47
N HIS A 113 16.62 6.09 -15.34
CA HIS A 113 18.02 6.09 -15.72
C HIS A 113 18.94 6.51 -14.56
N ALA A 114 18.51 7.50 -13.77
CA ALA A 114 19.22 7.96 -12.58
C ALA A 114 18.71 7.24 -11.34
N PHE A 115 19.47 7.33 -10.23
CA PHE A 115 19.00 6.84 -8.96
C PHE A 115 17.64 7.46 -8.59
N GLY A 116 16.71 6.60 -8.25
CA GLY A 116 15.40 6.95 -7.71
C GLY A 116 14.92 5.89 -6.75
N ALA A 117 14.24 6.31 -5.70
CA ALA A 117 13.60 5.39 -4.78
C ALA A 117 12.34 6.03 -4.19
N ARG A 118 11.35 5.22 -3.84
CA ARG A 118 10.13 5.67 -3.17
C ARG A 118 10.01 5.06 -1.80
N VAL A 119 9.87 5.91 -0.81
CA VAL A 119 9.58 5.49 0.56
C VAL A 119 8.09 5.14 0.65
N PHE A 120 7.76 3.96 1.16
CA PHE A 120 6.38 3.53 1.28
C PHE A 120 5.96 3.19 2.70
N LYS A 121 6.93 3.02 3.61
CA LYS A 121 6.66 2.70 5.02
C LYS A 121 7.81 3.16 5.91
N VAL A 122 7.48 3.50 7.14
CA VAL A 122 8.41 3.65 8.26
C VAL A 122 8.00 2.67 9.35
N SER A 123 8.93 2.07 10.04
CA SER A 123 8.69 1.21 11.20
C SER A 123 9.90 1.23 12.14
N GLN A 124 9.81 0.56 13.27
CA GLN A 124 10.94 0.33 14.16
C GLN A 124 11.21 -1.18 14.28
N ASP A 125 12.48 -1.56 14.44
CA ASP A 125 12.84 -2.93 14.78
C ASP A 125 12.67 -3.17 16.30
N GLU A 126 12.93 -4.42 16.75
CA GLU A 126 12.81 -4.82 18.16
C GLU A 126 13.72 -4.01 19.11
N GLN A 127 14.79 -3.42 18.58
CA GLN A 127 15.70 -2.56 19.33
C GLN A 127 15.30 -1.08 19.28
N GLY A 128 14.20 -0.73 18.62
CA GLY A 128 13.73 0.64 18.44
C GLY A 128 14.48 1.42 17.35
N THR A 129 15.27 0.74 16.51
CA THR A 129 15.94 1.39 15.37
C THR A 129 14.90 1.72 14.29
N ARG A 130 14.87 2.97 13.85
CA ARG A 130 14.00 3.41 12.76
C ARG A 130 14.40 2.77 11.44
N LEU A 131 13.44 2.17 10.77
CA LEU A 131 13.56 1.53 9.47
C LEU A 131 12.74 2.31 8.45
N THR A 132 13.40 2.86 7.45
CA THR A 132 12.75 3.48 6.31
C THR A 132 12.69 2.48 5.16
N TRP A 133 11.48 2.03 4.85
CA TRP A 133 11.23 1.05 3.79
C TRP A 133 11.06 1.76 2.46
N LEU A 134 11.85 1.37 1.50
CA LEU A 134 11.80 1.96 0.18
C LEU A 134 11.91 0.90 -0.93
N ARG A 135 11.40 1.27 -2.08
CA ARG A 135 11.58 0.55 -3.34
C ARG A 135 12.48 1.38 -4.23
N VAL A 136 13.56 0.81 -4.72
CA VAL A 136 14.42 1.45 -5.73
C VAL A 136 13.70 1.43 -7.08
N THR A 137 13.55 2.59 -7.71
CA THR A 137 12.87 2.76 -9.00
C THR A 137 13.82 3.02 -10.14
N GLY A 138 15.08 3.34 -9.86
CA GLY A 138 16.14 3.51 -10.86
C GLY A 138 17.53 3.58 -10.25
N GLY A 139 18.53 3.36 -11.05
CA GLY A 139 19.93 3.35 -10.61
C GLY A 139 20.22 2.30 -9.54
N GLU A 140 21.13 2.60 -8.63
CA GLU A 140 21.53 1.71 -7.54
C GLU A 140 21.68 2.50 -6.25
N LEU A 141 21.15 1.97 -5.14
CA LEU A 141 21.38 2.48 -3.79
C LEU A 141 22.52 1.71 -3.13
N LYS A 142 23.55 2.40 -2.69
CA LYS A 142 24.68 1.81 -1.95
C LYS A 142 24.67 2.19 -0.48
N VAL A 143 25.26 1.32 0.34
CA VAL A 143 25.55 1.63 1.74
C VAL A 143 26.40 2.91 1.83
N LYS A 144 26.09 3.78 2.79
CA LYS A 144 26.73 5.10 3.00
C LYS A 144 26.43 6.13 1.89
N ALA A 145 25.55 5.83 0.93
CA ALA A 145 25.08 6.85 0.00
C ALA A 145 24.41 7.99 0.77
N LEU A 146 24.70 9.22 0.35
CA LEU A 146 24.01 10.41 0.86
C LEU A 146 22.69 10.55 0.10
N LEU A 147 21.60 10.51 0.83
CA LEU A 147 20.25 10.75 0.32
C LEU A 147 19.78 12.12 0.79
N SER A 148 19.05 12.81 -0.04
CA SER A 148 18.50 14.12 0.27
C SER A 148 17.04 14.19 -0.13
N GLY A 149 16.30 15.05 0.54
CA GLY A 149 14.90 15.32 0.29
C GLY A 149 14.48 16.60 1.01
N GLU A 150 13.19 16.82 1.02
CA GLU A 150 12.54 17.90 1.75
C GLU A 150 11.39 17.32 2.59
N THR A 151 11.23 17.81 3.81
CA THR A 151 10.14 17.38 4.68
C THR A 151 9.62 18.59 5.42
N ASP A 152 8.32 18.87 5.27
CA ASP A 152 7.64 20.05 5.86
C ASP A 152 8.30 21.40 5.47
N GLY A 153 8.87 21.49 4.24
CA GLY A 153 9.59 22.66 3.73
C GLY A 153 11.05 22.76 4.17
N GLU A 154 11.54 21.81 4.96
CA GLU A 154 12.91 21.77 5.47
C GLU A 154 13.75 20.76 4.64
N PRO A 155 14.82 21.22 3.98
CA PRO A 155 15.72 20.33 3.24
C PRO A 155 16.57 19.50 4.21
N TRP A 156 16.80 18.23 3.88
CA TRP A 156 17.63 17.33 4.65
C TRP A 156 18.58 16.52 3.77
N ALA A 157 19.69 16.05 4.37
CA ALA A 157 20.64 15.15 3.74
C ALA A 157 21.18 14.18 4.78
N GLU A 158 20.94 12.88 4.58
CA GLU A 158 21.27 11.81 5.52
C GLU A 158 21.93 10.62 4.82
N LYS A 159 22.69 9.84 5.56
CA LYS A 159 23.38 8.66 5.01
C LYS A 159 22.57 7.39 5.23
N ALA A 160 22.43 6.58 4.19
CA ALA A 160 21.94 5.21 4.28
C ALA A 160 22.94 4.33 5.01
N ASN A 161 22.77 4.14 6.33
CA ASN A 161 23.77 3.46 7.16
C ASN A 161 23.84 1.96 6.90
N GLN A 162 22.70 1.29 6.77
CA GLN A 162 22.57 -0.13 6.44
C GLN A 162 21.45 -0.31 5.43
N LEU A 163 21.61 -1.28 4.56
CA LEU A 163 20.58 -1.76 3.65
C LEU A 163 20.22 -3.19 4.09
N ARG A 164 18.96 -3.39 4.46
CA ARG A 164 18.44 -4.67 4.99
C ARG A 164 17.43 -5.27 4.04
N LEU A 165 17.68 -6.48 3.57
CA LEU A 165 16.73 -7.30 2.81
C LEU A 165 16.03 -8.24 3.77
N TYR A 166 14.72 -8.05 3.94
CA TYR A 166 13.90 -8.85 4.84
C TYR A 166 13.28 -10.05 4.12
N SER A 167 13.26 -11.19 4.82
CA SER A 167 12.50 -12.38 4.47
C SER A 167 11.77 -12.85 5.73
N GLY A 168 10.49 -12.52 5.85
CA GLY A 168 9.73 -12.64 7.09
C GLY A 168 10.33 -11.76 8.20
N ALA A 169 10.59 -12.32 9.38
CA ALA A 169 11.17 -11.60 10.51
C ALA A 169 12.70 -11.45 10.43
N LYS A 170 13.37 -12.17 9.53
CA LYS A 170 14.83 -12.16 9.40
C LYS A 170 15.26 -11.24 8.26
N TYR A 171 16.45 -10.66 8.40
CA TYR A 171 17.05 -9.86 7.34
C TYR A 171 18.51 -10.24 7.08
N THR A 172 18.97 -9.92 5.89
CA THR A 172 20.39 -9.94 5.49
C THR A 172 20.83 -8.53 5.15
N LEU A 173 22.11 -8.22 5.46
CA LEU A 173 22.72 -6.97 5.05
C LEU A 173 23.21 -7.11 3.59
N THR A 174 23.09 -6.02 2.83
CA THR A 174 23.63 -5.94 1.48
C THR A 174 24.34 -4.62 1.28
N GLU A 175 25.33 -4.59 0.36
CA GLU A 175 26.10 -3.40 0.03
C GLU A 175 25.38 -2.50 -0.99
N ALA A 176 24.47 -3.08 -1.78
CA ALA A 176 23.77 -2.37 -2.84
C ALA A 176 22.39 -2.97 -3.13
N ILE A 177 21.47 -2.13 -3.60
CA ILE A 177 20.10 -2.48 -4.02
C ILE A 177 19.85 -1.87 -5.40
N GLY A 178 19.38 -2.70 -6.32
CA GLY A 178 19.01 -2.30 -7.68
C GLY A 178 17.53 -1.99 -7.88
N PRO A 179 17.16 -1.55 -9.10
CA PRO A 179 15.79 -1.20 -9.46
C PRO A 179 14.82 -2.36 -9.27
N GLY A 180 13.60 -2.04 -8.80
CA GLY A 180 12.55 -3.01 -8.53
C GLY A 180 12.63 -3.69 -7.17
N GLN A 181 13.79 -3.66 -6.51
CA GLN A 181 13.99 -4.27 -5.20
C GLN A 181 13.47 -3.37 -4.08
N VAL A 182 13.06 -4.02 -3.00
CA VAL A 182 12.58 -3.39 -1.75
C VAL A 182 13.59 -3.65 -0.65
N CYS A 183 13.91 -2.65 0.14
CA CYS A 183 14.76 -2.78 1.32
C CYS A 183 14.32 -1.87 2.46
N ALA A 184 14.77 -2.19 3.66
CA ALA A 184 14.73 -1.28 4.80
C ALA A 184 16.10 -0.60 4.96
N VAL A 185 16.09 0.71 5.14
CA VAL A 185 17.27 1.55 5.32
C VAL A 185 17.31 2.10 6.73
N THR A 186 18.46 2.04 7.38
CA THR A 186 18.69 2.73 8.65
C THR A 186 19.48 4.02 8.44
N GLY A 187 19.27 5.00 9.33
CA GLY A 187 19.99 6.28 9.28
C GLY A 187 19.23 7.40 8.58
N LEU A 188 18.02 7.14 8.10
CA LEU A 188 17.12 8.16 7.59
C LEU A 188 16.08 8.50 8.66
N THR A 189 16.08 9.75 9.13
CA THR A 189 15.17 10.22 10.20
C THR A 189 14.07 11.14 9.68
N HIS A 190 14.31 11.83 8.55
CA HIS A 190 13.37 12.81 7.98
C HIS A 190 12.49 12.24 6.87
N ALA A 191 12.90 11.15 6.22
CA ALA A 191 12.14 10.58 5.13
C ALA A 191 10.79 10.01 5.62
N LYS A 192 9.68 10.47 5.04
CA LYS A 192 8.29 10.04 5.37
C LYS A 192 7.73 9.08 4.30
N PRO A 193 6.74 8.25 4.64
CA PRO A 193 6.01 7.47 3.63
C PRO A 193 5.42 8.38 2.54
N GLY A 194 5.60 7.99 1.28
CA GLY A 194 5.22 8.79 0.11
C GLY A 194 6.35 9.61 -0.48
N ALA A 195 7.44 9.85 0.25
CA ALA A 195 8.57 10.63 -0.24
C ALA A 195 9.30 9.95 -1.40
N GLY A 196 9.61 10.70 -2.43
CA GLY A 196 10.49 10.35 -3.53
C GLY A 196 11.93 10.79 -3.25
N LEU A 197 12.88 9.93 -3.57
CA LEU A 197 14.30 10.20 -3.39
C LEU A 197 15.01 10.19 -4.75
N GLY A 198 15.96 11.09 -4.92
CA GLY A 198 16.72 11.23 -6.17
C GLY A 198 15.84 11.67 -7.34
N ALA A 199 15.76 10.88 -8.40
CA ALA A 199 14.95 11.18 -9.60
C ALA A 199 13.46 10.79 -9.44
N GLU A 200 13.09 10.12 -8.34
CA GLU A 200 11.70 9.75 -8.07
C GLU A 200 10.93 10.94 -7.49
N ARG A 201 9.65 11.06 -7.86
CA ARG A 201 8.77 12.11 -7.34
C ARG A 201 8.04 11.63 -6.11
N ASP A 202 7.56 12.55 -5.29
CA ASP A 202 6.67 12.24 -4.19
C ASP A 202 5.38 11.59 -4.70
N SER A 203 4.80 10.76 -3.85
CA SER A 203 3.47 10.18 -4.10
C SER A 203 2.39 11.25 -4.01
N ASP A 204 1.30 11.04 -4.74
CA ASP A 204 0.09 11.84 -4.52
C ASP A 204 -0.41 11.72 -3.08
N VAL A 205 -1.00 12.78 -2.57
CA VAL A 205 -1.65 12.80 -1.26
C VAL A 205 -2.73 11.70 -1.19
N PRO A 206 -2.82 10.94 -0.08
CA PRO A 206 -3.87 9.95 0.11
C PRO A 206 -5.27 10.55 -0.06
N VAL A 207 -6.18 9.81 -0.71
CA VAL A 207 -7.57 10.26 -0.93
C VAL A 207 -8.40 10.19 0.35
N LEU A 208 -8.04 9.22 1.20
CA LEU A 208 -8.75 8.96 2.43
C LEU A 208 -8.10 9.76 3.56
N GLU A 209 -8.89 10.63 4.15
CA GLU A 209 -8.49 11.43 5.30
C GLU A 209 -9.30 11.01 6.53
N PRO A 210 -8.74 11.15 7.74
CA PRO A 210 -9.47 10.91 8.97
C PRO A 210 -10.70 11.79 9.06
N VAL A 211 -11.80 11.21 9.56
CA VAL A 211 -13.08 11.93 9.71
C VAL A 211 -13.55 12.04 11.16
N LEU A 212 -12.92 11.31 12.06
CA LEU A 212 -13.27 11.27 13.48
C LEU A 212 -12.08 11.73 14.32
N SER A 213 -12.36 12.53 15.35
CA SER A 213 -11.38 12.96 16.34
C SER A 213 -11.77 12.44 17.73
N TYR A 214 -10.81 11.87 18.44
CA TYR A 214 -11.00 11.34 19.79
C TYR A 214 -9.96 11.91 20.72
N GLN A 215 -10.38 12.34 21.91
CA GLN A 215 -9.48 12.70 22.99
C GLN A 215 -8.82 11.45 23.57
N VAL A 216 -7.50 11.48 23.76
CA VAL A 216 -6.75 10.42 24.45
C VAL A 216 -6.78 10.68 25.94
N LEU A 217 -7.39 9.81 26.71
CA LEU A 217 -7.47 9.88 28.16
C LEU A 217 -6.35 9.04 28.75
N LEU A 218 -5.39 9.70 29.37
CA LEU A 218 -4.24 9.07 30.01
C LEU A 218 -4.57 8.58 31.42
N PRO A 219 -3.92 7.52 31.91
CA PRO A 219 -4.06 7.09 33.31
C PRO A 219 -3.55 8.17 34.26
N GLU A 220 -4.06 8.15 35.49
CA GLU A 220 -3.69 9.10 36.54
C GLU A 220 -2.17 9.07 36.80
N GLY A 221 -1.57 10.25 36.81
CA GLY A 221 -0.11 10.41 37.02
C GLY A 221 0.76 10.14 35.80
N ALA A 222 0.19 9.85 34.64
CA ALA A 222 0.97 9.70 33.41
C ALA A 222 1.58 11.02 32.94
N ASP A 223 2.82 10.96 32.46
CA ASP A 223 3.47 12.11 31.81
C ASP A 223 2.90 12.33 30.41
N VAL A 224 2.19 13.44 30.24
CA VAL A 224 1.53 13.83 29.00
C VAL A 224 2.52 14.01 27.85
N HIS A 225 3.69 14.62 28.10
CA HIS A 225 4.70 14.83 27.05
C HIS A 225 5.36 13.51 26.61
N ALA A 226 5.61 12.59 27.58
CA ALA A 226 6.10 11.27 27.25
C ALA A 226 5.06 10.46 26.44
N ALA A 227 3.77 10.58 26.79
CA ALA A 227 2.68 9.95 26.02
C ALA A 227 2.57 10.53 24.61
N LEU A 228 2.64 11.86 24.48
CA LEU A 228 2.64 12.54 23.18
C LEU A 228 3.80 12.07 22.29
N GLY A 229 5.00 11.95 22.84
CA GLY A 229 6.16 11.42 22.11
C GLY A 229 5.97 9.99 21.63
N LYS A 230 5.26 9.13 22.39
CA LYS A 230 4.92 7.76 21.98
C LYS A 230 3.90 7.76 20.84
N LEU A 231 2.90 8.62 20.89
CA LEU A 231 1.89 8.78 19.84
C LEU A 231 2.49 9.30 18.53
N HIS A 232 3.39 10.29 18.59
CA HIS A 232 4.10 10.77 17.39
C HIS A 232 4.96 9.67 16.75
N ARG A 233 5.54 8.77 17.52
CA ARG A 233 6.24 7.60 16.95
C ARG A 233 5.31 6.68 16.17
N LEU A 234 4.07 6.49 16.65
CA LEU A 234 3.06 5.72 15.91
C LEU A 234 2.58 6.46 14.67
N GLU A 235 2.44 7.79 14.74
CA GLU A 235 2.10 8.64 13.59
C GLU A 235 3.14 8.56 12.47
N GLU A 236 4.44 8.47 12.79
CA GLU A 236 5.49 8.24 11.80
C GLU A 236 5.31 6.90 11.04
N GLU A 237 4.82 5.86 11.73
CA GLU A 237 4.58 4.54 11.15
C GLU A 237 3.25 4.47 10.38
N GLU A 238 2.23 5.18 10.89
CA GLU A 238 0.86 5.23 10.36
C GLU A 238 0.49 6.69 10.03
N PRO A 239 0.83 7.19 8.84
CA PRO A 239 0.60 8.60 8.47
C PRO A 239 -0.88 9.02 8.43
N GLN A 240 -1.81 8.06 8.51
CA GLN A 240 -3.25 8.34 8.62
C GLN A 240 -3.68 8.62 10.08
N LEU A 241 -2.81 8.35 11.05
CA LEU A 241 -2.99 8.74 12.44
C LEU A 241 -2.49 10.18 12.59
N HIS A 242 -3.40 11.13 12.73
CA HIS A 242 -3.02 12.50 13.02
C HIS A 242 -3.11 12.76 14.52
N VAL A 243 -1.98 13.10 15.12
CA VAL A 243 -1.88 13.44 16.55
C VAL A 243 -1.92 14.95 16.70
N VAL A 244 -2.90 15.45 17.41
CA VAL A 244 -3.09 16.89 17.65
C VAL A 244 -2.92 17.18 19.12
N TRP A 245 -1.96 18.03 19.45
CA TRP A 245 -1.78 18.57 20.79
C TRP A 245 -2.52 19.89 20.94
N ASN A 246 -3.46 19.96 21.88
CA ASN A 246 -4.15 21.21 22.23
C ASN A 246 -3.49 21.81 23.48
N GLU A 247 -2.63 22.80 23.28
CA GLU A 247 -1.89 23.46 24.37
C GLU A 247 -2.81 24.16 25.36
N THR A 248 -3.94 24.75 24.90
CA THR A 248 -4.87 25.51 25.75
C THR A 248 -5.59 24.59 26.74
N LEU A 249 -5.97 23.40 26.29
CA LEU A 249 -6.70 22.44 27.12
C LEU A 249 -5.77 21.41 27.79
N GLY A 250 -4.51 21.32 27.34
CA GLY A 250 -3.57 20.27 27.78
C GLY A 250 -4.02 18.88 27.35
N GLU A 251 -4.66 18.74 26.19
CA GLU A 251 -5.28 17.52 25.72
C GLU A 251 -4.60 16.99 24.45
N ILE A 252 -4.48 15.67 24.38
CA ILE A 252 -4.04 14.98 23.16
C ILE A 252 -5.28 14.48 22.43
N HIS A 253 -5.39 14.78 21.15
CA HIS A 253 -6.40 14.25 20.26
C HIS A 253 -5.77 13.39 19.17
N VAL A 254 -6.45 12.33 18.77
CA VAL A 254 -6.09 11.49 17.61
C VAL A 254 -7.21 11.51 16.59
N GLN A 255 -6.83 11.66 15.33
CA GLN A 255 -7.79 11.64 14.22
C GLN A 255 -7.68 10.31 13.50
N LEU A 256 -8.82 9.65 13.28
CA LEU A 256 -8.93 8.29 12.78
C LEU A 256 -10.09 8.17 11.78
N MET A 257 -10.08 7.08 11.03
CA MET A 257 -11.14 6.79 10.05
C MET A 257 -12.32 6.01 10.65
N GLY A 258 -12.14 5.35 11.81
CA GLY A 258 -13.19 4.53 12.43
C GLY A 258 -12.81 3.93 13.77
N GLU A 259 -13.81 3.41 14.47
CA GLU A 259 -13.68 2.87 15.84
C GLU A 259 -12.74 1.66 15.93
N VAL A 260 -12.65 0.83 14.90
CA VAL A 260 -11.73 -0.32 14.90
C VAL A 260 -10.27 0.14 15.05
N GLN A 261 -9.91 1.29 14.50
CA GLN A 261 -8.57 1.85 14.66
C GLN A 261 -8.28 2.28 16.10
N LEU A 262 -9.29 2.66 16.89
CA LEU A 262 -9.10 2.95 18.32
C LEU A 262 -8.68 1.71 19.10
N GLU A 263 -9.31 0.57 18.83
CA GLU A 263 -8.96 -0.70 19.49
C GLU A 263 -7.54 -1.12 19.14
N VAL A 264 -7.17 -0.99 17.88
CA VAL A 264 -5.80 -1.27 17.40
C VAL A 264 -4.81 -0.31 18.07
N LEU A 265 -5.08 0.99 18.08
CA LEU A 265 -4.22 2.00 18.70
C LEU A 265 -4.04 1.75 20.20
N ARG A 266 -5.12 1.43 20.91
CA ARG A 266 -5.07 1.08 22.35
C ARG A 266 -4.16 -0.13 22.59
N SER A 267 -4.35 -1.20 21.81
CA SER A 267 -3.52 -2.41 21.93
C SER A 267 -2.05 -2.11 21.64
N LEU A 268 -1.75 -1.35 20.59
CA LEU A 268 -0.38 -0.96 20.25
C LEU A 268 0.30 -0.12 21.35
N LEU A 269 -0.45 0.83 21.95
CA LEU A 269 0.10 1.65 23.06
C LEU A 269 0.39 0.81 24.30
N ALA A 270 -0.53 -0.12 24.63
CA ALA A 270 -0.32 -1.03 25.77
C ALA A 270 0.84 -2.02 25.53
N GLU A 271 0.87 -2.69 24.37
CA GLU A 271 1.86 -3.73 24.07
C GLU A 271 3.27 -3.17 23.85
N ARG A 272 3.40 -2.06 23.11
CA ARG A 272 4.72 -1.52 22.74
C ARG A 272 5.31 -0.57 23.78
N PHE A 273 4.46 0.16 24.49
CA PHE A 273 4.91 1.24 25.38
C PHE A 273 4.45 1.09 26.83
N GLY A 274 3.69 0.03 27.14
CA GLY A 274 3.10 -0.17 28.47
C GLY A 274 2.19 0.99 28.88
N LEU A 275 1.57 1.69 27.92
CA LEU A 275 0.71 2.83 28.15
C LEU A 275 -0.76 2.43 27.93
N GLU A 276 -1.49 2.27 29.02
CA GLU A 276 -2.93 2.00 28.98
C GLU A 276 -3.69 3.31 28.83
N VAL A 277 -4.40 3.48 27.72
CA VAL A 277 -5.21 4.65 27.43
C VAL A 277 -6.67 4.29 27.25
N SER A 278 -7.54 5.26 27.48
CA SER A 278 -8.93 5.23 27.04
C SER A 278 -9.20 6.42 26.12
N PHE A 279 -10.36 6.41 25.46
CA PHE A 279 -10.72 7.46 24.54
C PHE A 279 -12.03 8.10 24.95
N GLY A 280 -12.09 9.43 24.83
CA GLY A 280 -13.31 10.20 25.02
C GLY A 280 -14.33 9.95 23.89
N PRO A 281 -15.50 10.58 23.94
CA PRO A 281 -16.48 10.50 22.88
C PRO A 281 -15.90 11.03 21.56
N GLY A 282 -16.21 10.33 20.45
CA GLY A 282 -15.75 10.76 19.11
C GLY A 282 -16.46 12.01 18.65
N GLY A 283 -15.69 12.95 18.09
CA GLY A 283 -16.19 14.12 17.38
C GLY A 283 -16.00 13.97 15.88
N ILE A 284 -16.92 14.47 15.07
CA ILE A 284 -16.77 14.55 13.62
C ILE A 284 -15.88 15.73 13.28
N LEU A 285 -14.90 15.53 12.41
CA LEU A 285 -14.08 16.60 11.86
C LEU A 285 -14.86 17.33 10.77
N TYR A 286 -15.17 18.61 11.05
CA TYR A 286 -15.77 19.48 10.05
C TYR A 286 -14.67 20.19 9.26
N LYS A 287 -14.80 20.21 7.93
CA LYS A 287 -13.96 21.01 7.04
C LYS A 287 -14.80 22.15 6.50
N GLU A 288 -14.31 23.35 6.65
CA GLU A 288 -14.88 24.52 6.01
C GLU A 288 -14.20 24.73 4.64
N THR A 289 -15.00 25.06 3.63
CA THR A 289 -14.49 25.43 2.31
C THR A 289 -15.18 26.71 1.86
N ILE A 290 -14.45 27.54 1.15
CA ILE A 290 -15.02 28.71 0.47
C ILE A 290 -15.61 28.26 -0.85
N THR A 291 -16.85 28.65 -1.10
CA THR A 291 -17.59 28.30 -2.31
C THR A 291 -17.27 29.22 -3.50
N GLU A 292 -16.69 30.38 -3.24
CA GLU A 292 -16.31 31.36 -4.26
C GLU A 292 -14.85 31.82 -4.03
N PRO A 293 -14.06 32.03 -5.10
CA PRO A 293 -12.74 32.62 -4.96
C PRO A 293 -12.88 34.04 -4.43
N MET A 294 -12.16 34.34 -3.34
CA MET A 294 -12.03 35.72 -2.86
C MET A 294 -10.92 36.41 -3.63
N GLU A 295 -11.24 37.57 -4.26
CA GLU A 295 -10.26 38.50 -4.85
C GLU A 295 -9.48 39.25 -3.79
#